data_94c6e55e4e2eb6d5dc59e34407b597e3
#
_entry.id   94c6e55e4e2eb6d5dc59e34407b597e3
#
_cell.length_a   1.000
_cell.length_b   1.000
_cell.length_c   1.000
_cell.angle_alpha   90.00
_cell.angle_beta   90.00
_cell.angle_gamma   90.00
#
_symmetry.space_group_name_H-M   'P 1'
#
loop_
_entity.id
_entity.type
_entity.pdbx_description
1 polymer ?
#
loop_
_entity_poly.entity_id
_entity_poly.type
_entity_poly.pdbx_seq_one_letter_code
_entity_poly.pdbx_strand_id
1 'polypeptide(L)'
;MSYQTEFRHFRYFLALAEDLHFRKASERLFISQPGLSRQIKQMEEALGVNLFERHNRKVKLTKAGEYMQRELINNFQRLDDIISHAKLLNDGMDGHLKLGYVGSAMQRVIPDLLLKFKEEHPNVLFDINEMDNNKQIKALLKQEIDVGFVRMERVPRGLNILPLFEDTFSLVLPADHKVDASNFKSLSQFKDEPFILFDSSYSQSYYEKVMQIFDDAGFAPIISHNTVNASSIFRLIENKFGVSIVPTSLKLGYDMNIKFIELNEIPQRTTLKLVWNSVNTNPLLENFLDIAEKVDF
;
A
#
# COMPACT_ATOMS: atom_id res chain seq x y z
N MET A 1 -23.97 -29.54 11.43
CA MET A 1 -22.62 -30.14 11.30
C MET A 1 -21.92 -29.95 12.63
N SER A 2 -21.67 -31.05 13.35
CA SER A 2 -20.93 -30.97 14.63
C SER A 2 -19.44 -31.21 14.31
N TYR A 3 -18.73 -30.14 13.99
CA TYR A 3 -17.27 -30.22 13.95
C TYR A 3 -16.78 -30.21 15.39
N GLN A 4 -16.16 -31.29 15.85
CA GLN A 4 -15.45 -31.35 17.11
C GLN A 4 -14.13 -30.54 17.09
N THR A 5 -14.01 -29.60 16.15
CA THR A 5 -12.82 -28.78 15.95
C THR A 5 -13.03 -27.45 16.66
N GLU A 6 -12.21 -27.18 17.66
CA GLU A 6 -12.23 -25.95 18.44
C GLU A 6 -11.25 -24.92 17.84
N PHE A 7 -11.43 -23.65 18.16
CA PHE A 7 -10.59 -22.52 17.73
C PHE A 7 -9.08 -22.76 17.98
N ARG A 8 -8.74 -23.44 19.09
CA ARG A 8 -7.34 -23.77 19.39
C ARG A 8 -6.70 -24.69 18.37
N HIS A 9 -7.46 -25.59 17.72
CA HIS A 9 -6.93 -26.50 16.70
C HIS A 9 -6.50 -25.73 15.46
N PHE A 10 -7.26 -24.71 15.05
CA PHE A 10 -6.88 -23.83 13.94
C PHE A 10 -5.63 -23.01 14.25
N ARG A 11 -5.47 -22.52 15.48
CA ARG A 11 -4.22 -21.86 15.93
C ARG A 11 -3.01 -22.81 15.90
N TYR A 12 -3.20 -24.05 16.33
CA TYR A 12 -2.15 -25.07 16.29
C TYR A 12 -1.75 -25.40 14.85
N PHE A 13 -2.75 -25.52 13.98
CA PHE A 13 -2.52 -25.74 12.54
C PHE A 13 -1.74 -24.57 11.93
N LEU A 14 -2.13 -23.34 12.15
CA LEU A 14 -1.44 -22.15 11.61
C LEU A 14 0.00 -22.05 12.10
N ALA A 15 0.24 -22.30 13.40
CA ALA A 15 1.58 -22.27 13.97
C ALA A 15 2.48 -23.35 13.32
N LEU A 16 1.96 -24.57 13.11
CA LEU A 16 2.71 -25.63 12.45
C LEU A 16 2.90 -25.35 10.95
N ALA A 17 1.91 -24.77 10.28
CA ALA A 17 1.96 -24.40 8.87
C ALA A 17 3.01 -23.31 8.58
N GLU A 18 3.25 -22.42 9.53
CA GLU A 18 4.28 -21.39 9.44
C GLU A 18 5.67 -21.94 9.71
N ASP A 19 5.84 -22.73 10.79
CA ASP A 19 7.14 -23.25 11.21
C ASP A 19 7.59 -24.48 10.41
N LEU A 20 6.66 -25.24 9.83
CA LEU A 20 6.88 -26.54 9.17
C LEU A 20 7.76 -27.51 10.00
N HIS A 21 7.74 -27.33 11.32
CA HIS A 21 8.55 -28.07 12.27
C HIS A 21 7.83 -28.24 13.63
N PHE A 22 7.40 -29.46 13.94
CA PHE A 22 6.60 -29.76 15.15
C PHE A 22 7.21 -29.25 16.46
N ARG A 23 8.51 -29.47 16.66
CA ARG A 23 9.18 -29.03 17.90
C ARG A 23 9.14 -27.50 18.03
N LYS A 24 9.51 -26.77 16.97
CA LYS A 24 9.52 -25.30 16.96
C LYS A 24 8.12 -24.73 17.20
N ALA A 25 7.11 -25.26 16.50
CA ALA A 25 5.72 -24.86 16.69
C ALA A 25 5.21 -25.15 18.12
N SER A 26 5.56 -26.32 18.68
CA SER A 26 5.14 -26.68 20.05
C SER A 26 5.79 -25.80 21.13
N GLU A 27 7.06 -25.43 20.96
CA GLU A 27 7.75 -24.48 21.84
C GLU A 27 7.06 -23.09 21.81
N ARG A 28 6.72 -22.60 20.62
CA ARG A 28 6.00 -21.32 20.44
C ARG A 28 4.59 -21.35 21.04
N LEU A 29 3.92 -22.49 20.98
CA LEU A 29 2.57 -22.69 21.52
C LEU A 29 2.56 -23.05 23.02
N PHE A 30 3.71 -23.18 23.65
CA PHE A 30 3.86 -23.61 25.05
C PHE A 30 3.18 -24.95 25.37
N ILE A 31 3.26 -25.92 24.44
CA ILE A 31 2.74 -27.28 24.64
C ILE A 31 3.81 -28.33 24.31
N SER A 32 3.57 -29.59 24.70
CA SER A 32 4.47 -30.66 24.33
C SER A 32 4.35 -31.04 22.83
N GLN A 33 5.47 -31.40 22.20
CA GLN A 33 5.46 -31.83 20.81
C GLN A 33 4.53 -33.03 20.54
N PRO A 34 4.46 -34.07 21.40
CA PRO A 34 3.47 -35.15 21.24
C PRO A 34 2.03 -34.63 21.34
N GLY A 35 1.78 -33.65 22.21
CA GLY A 35 0.49 -32.98 22.35
C GLY A 35 0.08 -32.29 21.06
N LEU A 36 0.96 -31.46 20.47
CA LEU A 36 0.70 -30.81 19.18
C LEU A 36 0.40 -31.82 18.08
N SER A 37 1.25 -32.88 17.97
CA SER A 37 1.08 -33.91 16.95
C SER A 37 -0.27 -34.62 17.06
N ARG A 38 -0.71 -34.93 18.29
CA ARG A 38 -2.03 -35.52 18.54
C ARG A 38 -3.19 -34.58 18.16
N GLN A 39 -3.09 -33.30 18.51
CA GLN A 39 -4.14 -32.31 18.19
C GLN A 39 -4.27 -32.08 16.67
N ILE A 40 -3.16 -32.00 15.94
CA ILE A 40 -3.18 -31.89 14.48
C ILE A 40 -3.81 -33.15 13.86
N LYS A 41 -3.44 -34.34 14.33
CA LYS A 41 -4.01 -35.60 13.83
C LYS A 41 -5.54 -35.66 14.09
N GLN A 42 -5.98 -35.32 15.28
CA GLN A 42 -7.41 -35.26 15.61
C GLN A 42 -8.18 -34.26 14.71
N MET A 43 -7.58 -33.12 14.42
CA MET A 43 -8.15 -32.13 13.50
C MET A 43 -8.27 -32.70 12.07
N GLU A 44 -7.21 -33.32 11.54
CA GLU A 44 -7.21 -33.95 10.21
C GLU A 44 -8.28 -35.05 10.11
N GLU A 45 -8.41 -35.89 11.16
CA GLU A 45 -9.43 -36.94 11.26
C GLU A 45 -10.86 -36.36 11.33
N ALA A 46 -11.06 -35.32 12.14
CA ALA A 46 -12.39 -34.67 12.28
C ALA A 46 -12.84 -33.97 10.99
N LEU A 47 -11.91 -33.44 10.23
CA LEU A 47 -12.17 -32.76 8.94
C LEU A 47 -12.21 -33.76 7.76
N GLY A 48 -11.69 -34.97 7.93
CA GLY A 48 -11.55 -35.96 6.86
C GLY A 48 -10.53 -35.56 5.78
N VAL A 49 -9.56 -34.68 6.12
CA VAL A 49 -8.60 -34.11 5.18
C VAL A 49 -7.20 -34.11 5.77
N ASN A 50 -6.22 -34.61 5.03
CA ASN A 50 -4.82 -34.48 5.41
C ASN A 50 -4.31 -33.08 5.05
N LEU A 51 -3.81 -32.36 6.04
CA LEU A 51 -3.32 -30.99 5.90
C LEU A 51 -1.80 -30.93 5.77
N PHE A 52 -1.11 -31.96 6.29
CA PHE A 52 0.34 -32.07 6.23
C PHE A 52 0.80 -33.41 5.61
N GLU A 53 1.83 -33.31 4.78
CA GLU A 53 2.67 -34.45 4.35
C GLU A 53 3.84 -34.60 5.31
N ARG A 54 4.08 -35.85 5.76
CA ARG A 54 5.13 -36.19 6.73
C ARG A 54 6.05 -37.27 6.12
N HIS A 55 7.13 -36.83 5.49
CA HIS A 55 8.14 -37.75 4.91
C HIS A 55 9.54 -37.44 5.40
N ASN A 56 10.28 -38.48 5.78
CA ASN A 56 11.72 -38.42 6.12
C ASN A 56 12.11 -37.21 7.02
N ARG A 57 11.39 -37.00 8.13
CA ARG A 57 11.59 -35.88 9.07
C ARG A 57 11.30 -34.49 8.51
N LYS A 58 10.68 -34.39 7.33
CA LYS A 58 10.20 -33.11 6.75
C LYS A 58 8.68 -33.03 6.84
N VAL A 59 8.20 -31.86 7.18
CA VAL A 59 6.79 -31.50 7.21
C VAL A 59 6.54 -30.52 6.08
N LYS A 60 5.51 -30.76 5.28
CA LYS A 60 5.06 -29.85 4.23
C LYS A 60 3.53 -29.76 4.27
N LEU A 61 2.98 -28.67 3.80
CA LEU A 61 1.55 -28.59 3.57
C LEU A 61 1.13 -29.41 2.35
N THR A 62 -0.05 -30.01 2.43
CA THR A 62 -0.77 -30.49 1.24
C THR A 62 -1.44 -29.30 0.52
N LYS A 63 -1.94 -29.50 -0.70
CA LYS A 63 -2.76 -28.47 -1.38
C LYS A 63 -3.96 -28.03 -0.54
N ALA A 64 -4.60 -28.96 0.18
CA ALA A 64 -5.67 -28.66 1.12
C ALA A 64 -5.18 -27.84 2.32
N GLY A 65 -3.97 -28.17 2.83
CA GLY A 65 -3.32 -27.41 3.90
C GLY A 65 -2.98 -25.97 3.48
N GLU A 66 -2.45 -25.77 2.27
CA GLU A 66 -2.15 -24.44 1.73
C GLU A 66 -3.42 -23.59 1.57
N TYR A 67 -4.48 -24.19 1.03
CA TYR A 67 -5.78 -23.53 0.93
C TYR A 67 -6.30 -23.14 2.31
N MET A 68 -6.30 -24.08 3.25
CA MET A 68 -6.81 -23.87 4.60
C MET A 68 -5.99 -22.83 5.38
N GLN A 69 -4.66 -22.81 5.22
CA GLN A 69 -3.80 -21.78 5.83
C GLN A 69 -4.19 -20.38 5.36
N ARG A 70 -4.32 -20.19 4.06
CA ARG A 70 -4.71 -18.90 3.49
C ARG A 70 -6.07 -18.41 4.00
N GLU A 71 -7.08 -19.27 3.96
CA GLU A 71 -8.44 -18.91 4.38
C GLU A 71 -8.52 -18.65 5.91
N LEU A 72 -7.81 -19.44 6.72
CA LEU A 72 -7.79 -19.25 8.16
C LEU A 72 -7.08 -17.96 8.58
N ILE A 73 -5.96 -17.60 7.93
CA ILE A 73 -5.29 -16.32 8.19
C ILE A 73 -6.28 -15.17 7.99
N ASN A 74 -7.00 -15.14 6.86
CA ASN A 74 -7.99 -14.12 6.57
C ASN A 74 -9.15 -14.11 7.60
N ASN A 75 -9.63 -15.29 7.99
CA ASN A 75 -10.72 -15.39 8.98
C ASN A 75 -10.30 -14.95 10.38
N PHE A 76 -9.08 -15.26 10.82
CA PHE A 76 -8.56 -14.78 12.11
C PHE A 76 -8.36 -13.27 12.10
N GLN A 77 -7.82 -12.71 11.01
CA GLN A 77 -7.70 -11.26 10.86
C GLN A 77 -9.07 -10.59 10.98
N ARG A 78 -10.09 -11.11 10.28
CA ARG A 78 -11.45 -10.60 10.38
C ARG A 78 -12.03 -10.68 11.81
N LEU A 79 -11.73 -11.74 12.55
CA LEU A 79 -12.16 -11.86 13.95
C LEU A 79 -11.51 -10.80 14.84
N ASP A 80 -10.21 -10.56 14.65
CA ASP A 80 -9.49 -9.52 15.39
C ASP A 80 -10.04 -8.12 15.06
N ASP A 81 -10.41 -7.85 13.82
CA ASP A 81 -11.07 -6.61 13.39
C ASP A 81 -12.47 -6.46 14.05
N ILE A 82 -13.27 -7.54 14.09
CA ILE A 82 -14.58 -7.54 14.80
C ILE A 82 -14.41 -7.20 16.27
N ILE A 83 -13.45 -7.83 16.96
CA ILE A 83 -13.20 -7.59 18.38
C ILE A 83 -12.73 -6.14 18.61
N SER A 84 -11.84 -5.65 17.75
CA SER A 84 -11.33 -4.29 17.80
C SER A 84 -12.45 -3.27 17.59
N HIS A 85 -13.30 -3.50 16.60
CA HIS A 85 -14.46 -2.64 16.32
C HIS A 85 -15.46 -2.62 17.49
N ALA A 86 -15.75 -3.79 18.07
CA ALA A 86 -16.62 -3.87 19.24
C ALA A 86 -16.08 -3.07 20.45
N LYS A 87 -14.75 -3.06 20.66
CA LYS A 87 -14.11 -2.22 21.70
C LYS A 87 -14.28 -0.73 21.39
N LEU A 88 -14.05 -0.32 20.13
CA LEU A 88 -14.24 1.08 19.73
C LEU A 88 -15.66 1.56 19.94
N LEU A 89 -16.67 0.76 19.56
CA LEU A 89 -18.08 1.08 19.82
C LEU A 89 -18.38 1.23 21.34
N ASN A 90 -17.80 0.36 22.18
CA ASN A 90 -17.92 0.48 23.63
C ASN A 90 -17.31 1.79 24.18
N ASP A 91 -16.27 2.29 23.54
CA ASP A 91 -15.58 3.53 23.90
C ASP A 91 -16.21 4.78 23.24
N GLY A 92 -17.38 4.63 22.60
CA GLY A 92 -18.13 5.72 21.96
C GLY A 92 -17.53 6.19 20.63
N MET A 93 -16.71 5.37 19.97
CA MET A 93 -16.15 5.64 18.65
C MET A 93 -17.00 4.99 17.55
N ASP A 94 -17.19 5.67 16.41
CA ASP A 94 -17.97 5.15 15.29
C ASP A 94 -17.26 4.04 14.52
N GLY A 95 -15.95 3.92 14.69
CA GLY A 95 -15.12 2.87 14.07
C GLY A 95 -13.70 3.33 13.76
N HIS A 96 -13.01 2.52 12.97
CA HIS A 96 -11.62 2.72 12.57
C HIS A 96 -11.44 2.44 11.08
N LEU A 97 -10.78 3.33 10.37
CA LEU A 97 -10.43 3.17 8.95
C LEU A 97 -8.92 3.23 8.77
N LYS A 98 -8.34 2.16 8.21
CA LYS A 98 -6.90 2.01 7.99
C LYS A 98 -6.56 2.37 6.55
N LEU A 99 -5.73 3.38 6.35
CA LEU A 99 -5.38 3.93 5.05
C LEU A 99 -3.89 3.73 4.74
N GLY A 100 -3.59 3.24 3.54
CA GLY A 100 -2.26 3.29 2.96
C GLY A 100 -2.17 4.37 1.89
N TYR A 101 -1.02 5.04 1.74
CA TYR A 101 -0.92 6.08 0.73
C TYR A 101 0.49 6.26 0.18
N VAL A 102 0.58 6.73 -1.08
CA VAL A 102 1.81 7.31 -1.64
C VAL A 102 1.89 8.80 -1.29
N GLY A 103 3.09 9.30 -0.98
CA GLY A 103 3.31 10.65 -0.43
C GLY A 103 2.58 11.79 -1.14
N SER A 104 2.38 11.70 -2.47
CA SER A 104 1.65 12.72 -3.23
C SER A 104 0.14 12.80 -2.90
N ALA A 105 -0.46 11.74 -2.37
CA ALA A 105 -1.87 11.74 -1.99
C ALA A 105 -2.13 12.60 -0.73
N MET A 106 -1.14 12.69 0.16
CA MET A 106 -1.23 13.48 1.39
C MET A 106 -1.24 15.00 1.13
N GLN A 107 -0.74 15.44 -0.03
CA GLN A 107 -0.59 16.87 -0.30
C GLN A 107 -1.93 17.58 -0.61
N ARG A 108 -2.95 16.83 -1.05
CA ARG A 108 -4.24 17.39 -1.43
C ARG A 108 -5.39 16.44 -1.09
N VAL A 109 -5.39 15.26 -1.69
CA VAL A 109 -6.55 14.36 -1.74
C VAL A 109 -6.95 13.84 -0.35
N ILE A 110 -6.00 13.33 0.43
CA ILE A 110 -6.30 12.72 1.73
C ILE A 110 -6.83 13.73 2.74
N PRO A 111 -6.20 14.92 2.96
CA PRO A 111 -6.74 15.89 3.90
C PRO A 111 -8.18 16.30 3.58
N ASP A 112 -8.49 16.57 2.30
CA ASP A 112 -9.82 16.98 1.87
C ASP A 112 -10.86 15.88 2.12
N LEU A 113 -10.53 14.64 1.80
CA LEU A 113 -11.40 13.49 2.08
C LEU A 113 -11.64 13.28 3.57
N LEU A 114 -10.59 13.33 4.39
CA LEU A 114 -10.70 13.10 5.83
C LEU A 114 -11.50 14.21 6.51
N LEU A 115 -11.35 15.46 6.06
CA LEU A 115 -12.14 16.57 6.58
C LEU A 115 -13.63 16.34 6.30
N LYS A 116 -14.00 16.05 5.06
CA LYS A 116 -15.40 15.78 4.69
C LYS A 116 -15.96 14.55 5.40
N PHE A 117 -15.16 13.49 5.52
CA PHE A 117 -15.60 12.29 6.23
C PHE A 117 -15.84 12.55 7.72
N LYS A 118 -15.01 13.38 8.36
CA LYS A 118 -15.19 13.75 9.78
C LYS A 118 -16.41 14.65 10.03
N GLU A 119 -16.90 15.37 9.05
CA GLU A 119 -18.14 16.15 9.18
C GLU A 119 -19.35 15.23 9.39
N GLU A 120 -19.39 14.07 8.72
CA GLU A 120 -20.47 13.08 8.83
C GLU A 120 -20.20 12.05 9.94
N HIS A 121 -18.93 11.73 10.22
CA HIS A 121 -18.47 10.71 11.14
C HIS A 121 -17.41 11.25 12.12
N PRO A 122 -17.77 12.13 13.08
CA PRO A 122 -16.82 12.88 13.92
C PRO A 122 -15.97 11.98 14.84
N ASN A 123 -16.48 10.82 15.24
CA ASN A 123 -15.83 9.90 16.16
C ASN A 123 -15.07 8.76 15.47
N VAL A 124 -14.77 8.88 14.17
CA VAL A 124 -13.97 7.88 13.45
C VAL A 124 -12.49 8.09 13.71
N LEU A 125 -11.79 6.98 13.98
CA LEU A 125 -10.33 6.94 14.03
C LEU A 125 -9.76 6.58 12.67
N PHE A 126 -8.67 7.27 12.30
CA PHE A 126 -7.90 6.95 11.09
C PHE A 126 -6.50 6.48 11.47
N ASP A 127 -6.09 5.35 10.89
CA ASP A 127 -4.70 4.90 10.87
C ASP A 127 -4.15 5.13 9.47
N ILE A 128 -3.18 6.04 9.33
CA ILE A 128 -2.73 6.56 8.05
C ILE A 128 -1.24 6.27 7.88
N ASN A 129 -0.91 5.36 6.95
CA ASN A 129 0.44 4.85 6.78
C ASN A 129 1.00 5.15 5.39
N GLU A 130 2.15 5.83 5.31
CA GLU A 130 2.87 6.01 4.05
C GLU A 130 3.52 4.70 3.61
N MET A 131 3.18 4.24 2.42
CA MET A 131 3.63 2.97 1.85
C MET A 131 3.84 3.10 0.34
N ASP A 132 4.82 2.35 -0.21
CA ASP A 132 4.89 2.17 -1.65
C ASP A 132 3.68 1.39 -2.21
N ASN A 133 3.44 1.53 -3.51
CA ASN A 133 2.31 0.89 -4.17
C ASN A 133 2.22 -0.62 -3.92
N ASN A 134 3.36 -1.33 -4.01
CA ASN A 134 3.39 -2.79 -3.88
C ASN A 134 3.09 -3.25 -2.45
N LYS A 135 3.56 -2.50 -1.44
CA LYS A 135 3.22 -2.77 -0.04
C LYS A 135 1.74 -2.55 0.23
N GLN A 136 1.16 -1.46 -0.31
CA GLN A 136 -0.28 -1.21 -0.20
C GLN A 136 -1.10 -2.35 -0.81
N ILE A 137 -0.76 -2.80 -2.02
CA ILE A 137 -1.46 -3.93 -2.68
C ILE A 137 -1.39 -5.20 -1.82
N LYS A 138 -0.23 -5.52 -1.26
CA LYS A 138 -0.08 -6.69 -0.37
C LYS A 138 -0.90 -6.54 0.91
N ALA A 139 -0.90 -5.36 1.52
CA ALA A 139 -1.66 -5.06 2.73
C ALA A 139 -3.17 -5.10 2.48
N LEU A 140 -3.66 -4.58 1.33
CA LEU A 140 -5.05 -4.69 0.91
C LEU A 140 -5.51 -6.13 0.72
N LEU A 141 -4.70 -6.96 0.03
CA LEU A 141 -5.02 -8.36 -0.20
C LEU A 141 -5.08 -9.17 1.10
N LYS A 142 -4.31 -8.77 2.11
CA LYS A 142 -4.32 -9.36 3.45
C LYS A 142 -5.32 -8.69 4.40
N GLN A 143 -6.03 -7.66 3.95
CA GLN A 143 -6.94 -6.85 4.77
C GLN A 143 -6.25 -6.19 5.99
N GLU A 144 -4.94 -5.91 5.89
CA GLU A 144 -4.16 -5.16 6.90
C GLU A 144 -4.49 -3.65 6.83
N ILE A 145 -4.90 -3.14 5.65
CA ILE A 145 -5.48 -1.81 5.44
C ILE A 145 -6.80 -1.93 4.69
N ASP A 146 -7.69 -0.96 4.90
CA ASP A 146 -9.01 -0.91 4.27
C ASP A 146 -8.96 -0.28 2.88
N VAL A 147 -8.19 0.79 2.75
CA VAL A 147 -8.09 1.62 1.55
C VAL A 147 -6.64 1.94 1.25
N GLY A 148 -6.27 1.91 -0.02
CA GLY A 148 -4.97 2.34 -0.52
C GLY A 148 -5.09 3.47 -1.53
N PHE A 149 -4.23 4.49 -1.41
CA PHE A 149 -4.07 5.55 -2.41
C PHE A 149 -2.81 5.28 -3.23
N VAL A 150 -2.98 4.82 -4.46
CA VAL A 150 -1.89 4.32 -5.29
C VAL A 150 -1.80 5.04 -6.64
N ARG A 151 -0.60 5.03 -7.23
CA ARG A 151 -0.37 5.42 -8.63
C ARG A 151 0.07 4.19 -9.41
N MET A 152 -0.91 3.42 -9.87
CA MET A 152 -0.71 2.20 -10.66
C MET A 152 -1.70 2.14 -11.82
N GLU A 153 -1.28 1.56 -12.93
CA GLU A 153 -2.18 1.39 -14.08
C GLU A 153 -3.22 0.27 -13.82
N ARG A 154 -2.79 -0.82 -13.22
CA ARG A 154 -3.62 -2.00 -12.97
C ARG A 154 -3.42 -2.53 -11.55
N VAL A 155 -4.46 -3.12 -10.98
CA VAL A 155 -4.41 -3.82 -9.71
C VAL A 155 -4.69 -5.31 -9.90
N PRO A 156 -4.20 -6.19 -9.00
CA PRO A 156 -4.51 -7.62 -9.02
C PRO A 156 -6.00 -7.92 -8.88
N ARG A 157 -6.40 -9.13 -9.30
CA ARG A 157 -7.76 -9.63 -9.05
C ARG A 157 -8.06 -9.65 -7.55
N GLY A 158 -9.31 -9.36 -7.19
CA GLY A 158 -9.77 -9.27 -5.80
C GLY A 158 -9.68 -7.86 -5.20
N LEU A 159 -9.16 -6.90 -5.96
CA LEU A 159 -9.18 -5.49 -5.59
C LEU A 159 -10.06 -4.71 -6.56
N ASN A 160 -10.79 -3.74 -6.01
CA ASN A 160 -11.52 -2.72 -6.75
C ASN A 160 -10.70 -1.45 -6.85
N ILE A 161 -11.00 -0.61 -7.83
CA ILE A 161 -10.24 0.60 -8.14
C ILE A 161 -11.18 1.73 -8.55
N LEU A 162 -10.94 2.93 -7.99
CA LEU A 162 -11.62 4.18 -8.34
C LEU A 162 -10.57 5.23 -8.68
N PRO A 163 -10.53 5.77 -9.93
CA PRO A 163 -9.70 6.92 -10.26
C PRO A 163 -10.21 8.15 -9.51
N LEU A 164 -9.31 8.89 -8.83
CA LEU A 164 -9.65 10.09 -8.09
C LEU A 164 -9.20 11.36 -8.81
N PHE A 165 -7.95 11.37 -9.27
CA PHE A 165 -7.30 12.58 -9.73
C PHE A 165 -6.24 12.26 -10.79
N GLU A 166 -6.33 12.93 -11.94
CA GLU A 166 -5.28 12.87 -12.97
C GLU A 166 -4.30 14.03 -12.76
N ASP A 167 -3.03 13.71 -12.70
CA ASP A 167 -1.95 14.63 -12.38
C ASP A 167 -0.99 14.79 -13.57
N THR A 168 -0.48 15.98 -13.74
CA THR A 168 0.59 16.32 -14.69
C THR A 168 1.96 16.06 -14.05
N PHE A 169 3.02 16.32 -14.81
CA PHE A 169 4.39 16.32 -14.30
C PHE A 169 4.97 17.72 -14.27
N SER A 170 5.80 18.00 -13.28
CA SER A 170 6.56 19.25 -13.17
C SER A 170 8.05 18.97 -13.10
N LEU A 171 8.83 19.76 -13.82
CA LEU A 171 10.26 19.90 -13.61
C LEU A 171 10.48 20.76 -12.35
N VAL A 172 11.35 20.30 -11.45
CA VAL A 172 11.68 20.96 -10.19
C VAL A 172 13.13 21.41 -10.22
N LEU A 173 13.37 22.68 -9.93
CA LEU A 173 14.65 23.35 -10.02
C LEU A 173 14.99 24.12 -8.73
N PRO A 174 16.28 24.37 -8.44
CA PRO A 174 16.64 25.37 -7.45
C PRO A 174 16.01 26.73 -7.77
N ALA A 175 15.61 27.50 -6.77
CA ALA A 175 14.91 28.78 -6.98
C ALA A 175 15.73 29.77 -7.82
N ASP A 176 17.05 29.78 -7.66
CA ASP A 176 17.99 30.64 -8.41
C ASP A 176 18.48 30.03 -9.75
N HIS A 177 17.89 28.92 -10.19
CA HIS A 177 18.25 28.33 -11.48
C HIS A 177 17.95 29.31 -12.64
N LYS A 178 18.87 29.35 -13.66
CA LYS A 178 18.78 30.26 -14.81
C LYS A 178 17.53 30.09 -15.69
N VAL A 179 16.96 28.87 -15.72
CA VAL A 179 15.70 28.57 -16.42
C VAL A 179 14.54 28.71 -15.46
N ASP A 180 13.46 29.33 -15.91
CA ASP A 180 12.17 29.47 -15.24
C ASP A 180 11.03 29.27 -16.26
N ALA A 181 9.78 29.41 -15.83
CA ALA A 181 8.61 29.22 -16.67
C ALA A 181 8.56 30.17 -17.91
N SER A 182 9.22 31.33 -17.83
CA SER A 182 9.21 32.32 -18.92
C SER A 182 10.20 32.01 -20.06
N ASN A 183 11.26 31.30 -19.75
CA ASN A 183 12.33 30.96 -20.71
C ASN A 183 12.55 29.45 -20.91
N PHE A 184 11.72 28.60 -20.29
CA PHE A 184 11.69 27.18 -20.56
C PHE A 184 11.19 26.91 -21.97
N LYS A 185 11.95 26.12 -22.74
CA LYS A 185 11.62 25.74 -24.13
C LYS A 185 11.35 24.25 -24.29
N SER A 186 12.20 23.44 -23.65
CA SER A 186 12.09 21.98 -23.71
C SER A 186 12.98 21.34 -22.64
N LEU A 187 12.72 20.07 -22.31
CA LEU A 187 13.54 19.30 -21.37
C LEU A 187 14.97 19.08 -21.86
N SER A 188 15.24 19.14 -23.17
CA SER A 188 16.59 18.99 -23.72
C SER A 188 17.57 20.08 -23.21
N GLN A 189 17.08 21.20 -22.65
CA GLN A 189 17.91 22.21 -21.97
C GLN A 189 18.63 21.64 -20.74
N PHE A 190 18.17 20.51 -20.20
CA PHE A 190 18.67 19.86 -18.97
C PHE A 190 19.42 18.57 -19.22
N LYS A 191 19.75 18.23 -20.47
CA LYS A 191 20.42 16.98 -20.85
C LYS A 191 21.76 16.71 -20.14
N ASP A 192 22.45 17.77 -19.76
CA ASP A 192 23.76 17.73 -19.11
C ASP A 192 23.66 17.96 -17.58
N GLU A 193 22.45 18.10 -17.03
CA GLU A 193 22.21 18.27 -15.61
C GLU A 193 21.93 16.96 -14.90
N PRO A 194 22.36 16.80 -13.63
CA PRO A 194 22.06 15.61 -12.84
C PRO A 194 20.60 15.59 -12.40
N PHE A 195 19.94 14.44 -12.57
CA PHE A 195 18.55 14.23 -12.10
C PHE A 195 18.51 13.43 -10.81
N ILE A 196 17.60 13.83 -9.93
CA ILE A 196 17.25 13.15 -8.69
C ILE A 196 15.85 12.61 -8.87
N LEU A 197 15.66 11.28 -8.87
CA LEU A 197 14.39 10.66 -9.19
C LEU A 197 13.86 9.81 -8.03
N PHE A 198 12.57 9.52 -8.07
CA PHE A 198 12.03 8.46 -7.22
C PHE A 198 12.59 7.10 -7.65
N ASP A 199 12.90 6.27 -6.67
CA ASP A 199 13.34 4.90 -6.90
C ASP A 199 12.23 4.08 -7.57
N SER A 200 12.59 3.25 -8.55
CA SER A 200 11.64 2.41 -9.29
C SER A 200 10.89 1.42 -8.38
N SER A 201 11.49 1.00 -7.26
CA SER A 201 10.84 0.13 -6.27
C SER A 201 9.68 0.81 -5.54
N TYR A 202 9.69 2.14 -5.44
CA TYR A 202 8.60 2.91 -4.82
C TYR A 202 7.36 2.97 -5.72
N SER A 203 7.55 3.21 -7.02
CA SER A 203 6.48 3.20 -8.03
C SER A 203 7.05 2.94 -9.42
N GLN A 204 7.02 1.70 -9.87
CA GLN A 204 7.54 1.32 -11.17
C GLN A 204 6.82 2.03 -12.33
N SER A 205 5.47 2.10 -12.28
CA SER A 205 4.68 2.76 -13.34
C SER A 205 4.97 4.27 -13.45
N TYR A 206 5.25 4.93 -12.33
CA TYR A 206 5.68 6.32 -12.33
C TYR A 206 7.09 6.45 -12.96
N TYR A 207 8.03 5.61 -12.53
CA TYR A 207 9.40 5.62 -13.05
C TYR A 207 9.44 5.40 -14.56
N GLU A 208 8.66 4.44 -15.06
CA GLU A 208 8.53 4.18 -16.50
C GLU A 208 8.01 5.40 -17.28
N LYS A 209 7.00 6.10 -16.73
CA LYS A 209 6.48 7.35 -17.34
C LYS A 209 7.53 8.46 -17.36
N VAL A 210 8.31 8.61 -16.30
CA VAL A 210 9.40 9.60 -16.26
C VAL A 210 10.50 9.24 -17.27
N MET A 211 10.86 7.97 -17.42
CA MET A 211 11.80 7.53 -18.46
C MET A 211 11.25 7.83 -19.86
N GLN A 212 9.96 7.58 -20.10
CA GLN A 212 9.32 7.92 -21.38
C GLN A 212 9.36 9.43 -21.67
N ILE A 213 9.21 10.29 -20.65
CA ILE A 213 9.35 11.75 -20.81
C ILE A 213 10.76 12.10 -21.31
N PHE A 214 11.81 11.45 -20.81
CA PHE A 214 13.18 11.66 -21.29
C PHE A 214 13.40 11.12 -22.70
N ASP A 215 12.85 9.94 -23.02
CA ASP A 215 12.92 9.35 -24.35
C ASP A 215 12.26 10.27 -25.39
N ASP A 216 11.08 10.81 -25.08
CA ASP A 216 10.36 11.76 -25.94
C ASP A 216 11.12 13.09 -26.09
N ALA A 217 11.89 13.49 -25.06
CA ALA A 217 12.77 14.66 -25.11
C ALA A 217 14.08 14.42 -25.85
N GLY A 218 14.37 13.17 -26.25
CA GLY A 218 15.52 12.78 -27.09
C GLY A 218 16.84 12.64 -26.35
N PHE A 219 16.84 12.39 -25.03
CA PHE A 219 18.07 12.14 -24.27
C PHE A 219 17.86 11.20 -23.09
N ALA A 220 18.93 10.51 -22.68
CA ALA A 220 18.95 9.73 -21.44
C ALA A 220 19.37 10.61 -20.25
N PRO A 221 18.67 10.57 -19.11
CA PRO A 221 18.99 11.39 -17.94
C PRO A 221 20.29 10.93 -17.27
N ILE A 222 21.06 11.87 -16.74
CA ILE A 222 22.17 11.60 -15.81
C ILE A 222 21.57 11.46 -14.42
N ILE A 223 21.25 10.23 -13.98
CA ILE A 223 20.66 10.00 -12.66
C ILE A 223 21.75 10.03 -11.62
N SER A 224 21.74 11.06 -10.75
CA SER A 224 22.72 11.22 -9.66
C SER A 224 22.28 10.56 -8.37
N HIS A 225 20.96 10.58 -8.07
CA HIS A 225 20.39 10.03 -6.83
C HIS A 225 19.01 9.43 -7.08
N ASN A 226 18.70 8.36 -6.33
CA ASN A 226 17.35 7.81 -6.22
C ASN A 226 16.89 7.85 -4.77
N THR A 227 15.62 8.18 -4.54
CA THR A 227 15.02 8.22 -3.19
C THR A 227 13.55 7.84 -3.25
N VAL A 228 12.98 7.45 -2.11
CA VAL A 228 11.55 7.10 -1.98
C VAL A 228 10.71 8.25 -1.44
N ASN A 229 11.34 9.35 -1.04
CA ASN A 229 10.66 10.45 -0.34
C ASN A 229 10.82 11.77 -1.08
N ALA A 230 9.69 12.46 -1.34
CA ALA A 230 9.67 13.74 -2.05
C ALA A 230 10.46 14.85 -1.30
N SER A 231 10.39 14.88 0.03
CA SER A 231 11.11 15.87 0.82
C SER A 231 12.62 15.74 0.65
N SER A 232 13.13 14.51 0.50
CA SER A 232 14.55 14.25 0.22
C SER A 232 14.94 14.77 -1.17
N ILE A 233 14.10 14.54 -2.19
CA ILE A 233 14.32 15.09 -3.54
C ILE A 233 14.44 16.62 -3.44
N PHE A 234 13.47 17.28 -2.81
CA PHE A 234 13.40 18.73 -2.76
C PHE A 234 14.53 19.35 -1.95
N ARG A 235 14.96 18.71 -0.86
CA ARG A 235 16.15 19.16 -0.10
C ARG A 235 17.44 19.05 -0.91
N LEU A 236 17.61 18.01 -1.70
CA LEU A 236 18.76 17.87 -2.59
C LEU A 236 18.72 18.94 -3.69
N ILE A 237 17.54 19.22 -4.27
CA ILE A 237 17.39 20.28 -5.29
C ILE A 237 17.68 21.67 -4.71
N GLU A 238 17.11 21.98 -3.55
CA GLU A 238 17.38 23.25 -2.83
C GLU A 238 18.87 23.49 -2.60
N ASN A 239 19.61 22.41 -2.34
CA ASN A 239 21.07 22.44 -2.18
C ASN A 239 21.86 22.24 -3.49
N LYS A 240 21.21 22.35 -4.65
CA LYS A 240 21.83 22.34 -6.00
C LYS A 240 22.52 21.01 -6.38
N PHE A 241 22.06 19.88 -5.84
CA PHE A 241 22.56 18.54 -6.23
C PHE A 241 22.00 18.07 -7.56
N GLY A 242 21.03 18.76 -8.14
CA GLY A 242 20.42 18.43 -9.40
C GLY A 242 18.99 18.96 -9.53
N VAL A 243 18.27 18.40 -10.50
CA VAL A 243 16.88 18.74 -10.83
C VAL A 243 16.02 17.47 -10.77
N SER A 244 14.69 17.59 -10.83
CA SER A 244 13.80 16.41 -10.82
C SER A 244 12.58 16.62 -11.69
N ILE A 245 11.93 15.51 -12.08
CA ILE A 245 10.57 15.48 -12.63
C ILE A 245 9.68 14.75 -11.64
N VAL A 246 8.61 15.40 -11.17
CA VAL A 246 7.71 14.86 -10.15
C VAL A 246 6.25 15.12 -10.51
N PRO A 247 5.27 14.41 -9.91
CA PRO A 247 3.85 14.79 -10.02
C PRO A 247 3.63 16.23 -9.55
N THR A 248 2.87 17.01 -10.33
CA THR A 248 2.65 18.43 -10.05
C THR A 248 1.95 18.69 -8.72
N SER A 249 1.10 17.77 -8.26
CA SER A 249 0.44 17.85 -6.95
C SER A 249 1.42 17.95 -5.78
N LEU A 250 2.66 17.49 -5.92
CA LEU A 250 3.69 17.63 -4.88
C LEU A 250 4.12 19.07 -4.63
N LYS A 251 3.78 20.01 -5.52
CA LYS A 251 4.01 21.45 -5.30
C LYS A 251 3.31 21.98 -4.05
N LEU A 252 2.19 21.40 -3.65
CA LEU A 252 1.30 21.94 -2.63
C LEU A 252 1.77 21.71 -1.18
N GLY A 253 2.68 20.82 -0.92
CA GLY A 253 2.96 20.39 0.46
C GLY A 253 4.31 20.82 1.03
N TYR A 254 5.08 21.63 0.30
CA TYR A 254 6.44 21.96 0.69
C TYR A 254 6.76 23.45 0.54
N ASP A 255 7.14 24.07 1.66
CA ASP A 255 7.69 25.43 1.69
C ASP A 255 9.23 25.34 1.64
N MET A 256 9.76 25.29 0.42
CA MET A 256 11.20 25.16 0.15
C MET A 256 11.61 26.12 -0.96
N ASN A 257 12.90 26.50 -0.94
CA ASN A 257 13.45 27.44 -1.94
C ASN A 257 13.75 26.76 -3.29
N ILE A 258 12.68 26.23 -3.89
CA ILE A 258 12.67 25.53 -5.18
C ILE A 258 11.56 26.11 -6.08
N LYS A 259 11.66 25.89 -7.38
CA LYS A 259 10.61 26.28 -8.33
C LYS A 259 10.15 25.11 -9.18
N PHE A 260 8.88 25.16 -9.55
CA PHE A 260 8.22 24.16 -10.37
C PHE A 260 7.88 24.75 -11.74
N ILE A 261 8.18 24.01 -12.80
CA ILE A 261 7.75 24.30 -14.17
C ILE A 261 6.87 23.14 -14.62
N GLU A 262 5.58 23.35 -14.73
CA GLU A 262 4.63 22.34 -15.17
C GLU A 262 4.83 22.00 -16.64
N LEU A 263 4.90 20.70 -16.95
CA LEU A 263 5.13 20.17 -18.29
C LEU A 263 3.81 19.89 -19.00
N ASN A 264 3.06 20.94 -19.34
CA ASN A 264 1.70 20.85 -19.90
C ASN A 264 1.69 20.21 -21.30
N GLU A 265 2.75 20.42 -22.09
CA GLU A 265 2.84 19.99 -23.49
C GLU A 265 3.14 18.50 -23.67
N ILE A 266 3.55 17.78 -22.61
CA ILE A 266 3.80 16.33 -22.69
C ILE A 266 2.51 15.52 -22.55
N PRO A 267 2.37 14.35 -23.22
CA PRO A 267 1.18 13.52 -23.12
C PRO A 267 1.10 12.68 -21.83
N GLN A 268 2.23 12.49 -21.14
CA GLN A 268 2.27 11.65 -19.95
C GLN A 268 1.44 12.24 -18.82
N ARG A 269 0.61 11.39 -18.22
CA ARG A 269 -0.20 11.70 -17.04
C ARG A 269 -0.03 10.58 -16.02
N THR A 270 -0.25 10.89 -14.75
CA THR A 270 -0.28 9.91 -13.68
C THR A 270 -1.54 10.06 -12.86
N THR A 271 -2.30 8.97 -12.67
CA THR A 271 -3.57 9.03 -11.97
C THR A 271 -3.41 8.51 -10.56
N LEU A 272 -3.83 9.30 -9.57
CA LEU A 272 -4.03 8.82 -8.22
C LEU A 272 -5.35 8.06 -8.15
N LYS A 273 -5.31 6.86 -7.60
CA LYS A 273 -6.44 5.96 -7.55
C LYS A 273 -6.65 5.47 -6.12
N LEU A 274 -7.91 5.33 -5.74
CA LEU A 274 -8.33 4.65 -4.54
C LEU A 274 -8.48 3.16 -4.85
N VAL A 275 -7.99 2.29 -3.98
CA VAL A 275 -8.02 0.83 -4.14
C VAL A 275 -8.46 0.19 -2.83
N TRP A 276 -9.33 -0.81 -2.89
CA TRP A 276 -9.78 -1.58 -1.73
C TRP A 276 -10.01 -3.05 -2.08
N ASN A 277 -10.04 -3.90 -1.06
CA ASN A 277 -10.34 -5.31 -1.26
C ASN A 277 -11.84 -5.51 -1.51
N SER A 278 -12.20 -6.27 -2.56
CA SER A 278 -13.60 -6.52 -2.96
C SER A 278 -14.43 -7.25 -1.89
N VAL A 279 -13.78 -7.92 -0.95
CA VAL A 279 -14.42 -8.62 0.18
C VAL A 279 -14.17 -7.93 1.53
N ASN A 280 -13.73 -6.66 1.52
CA ASN A 280 -13.60 -5.87 2.73
C ASN A 280 -14.97 -5.70 3.40
N THR A 281 -15.00 -5.85 4.72
CA THR A 281 -16.23 -5.82 5.53
C THR A 281 -16.23 -4.69 6.57
N ASN A 282 -15.34 -3.73 6.44
CA ASN A 282 -15.36 -2.55 7.29
C ASN A 282 -16.63 -1.74 7.00
N PRO A 283 -17.51 -1.51 7.99
CA PRO A 283 -18.79 -0.82 7.77
C PRO A 283 -18.63 0.65 7.34
N LEU A 284 -17.47 1.26 7.58
CA LEU A 284 -17.19 2.64 7.17
C LEU A 284 -16.74 2.76 5.71
N LEU A 285 -16.36 1.65 5.07
CA LEU A 285 -15.76 1.69 3.74
C LEU A 285 -16.71 2.26 2.69
N GLU A 286 -17.95 1.80 2.65
CA GLU A 286 -18.94 2.28 1.66
C GLU A 286 -19.16 3.79 1.78
N ASN A 287 -19.35 4.31 3.00
CA ASN A 287 -19.50 5.74 3.25
C ASN A 287 -18.27 6.53 2.81
N PHE A 288 -17.07 5.97 3.04
CA PHE A 288 -15.82 6.60 2.61
C PHE A 288 -15.70 6.68 1.09
N LEU A 289 -16.08 5.61 0.39
CA LEU A 289 -16.10 5.57 -1.07
C LEU A 289 -17.11 6.54 -1.66
N ASP A 290 -18.32 6.61 -1.10
CA ASP A 290 -19.37 7.55 -1.52
C ASP A 290 -18.92 9.00 -1.43
N ILE A 291 -18.16 9.35 -0.39
CA ILE A 291 -17.59 10.69 -0.24
C ILE A 291 -16.47 10.90 -1.27
N ALA A 292 -15.62 9.89 -1.46
CA ALA A 292 -14.52 9.99 -2.43
C ALA A 292 -14.99 10.19 -3.87
N GLU A 293 -16.13 9.60 -4.26
CA GLU A 293 -16.74 9.80 -5.59
C GLU A 293 -17.33 11.19 -5.80
N LYS A 294 -17.74 11.86 -4.72
CA LYS A 294 -18.39 13.17 -4.78
C LYS A 294 -17.43 14.35 -4.70
N VAL A 295 -16.19 14.09 -4.29
CA VAL A 295 -15.16 15.15 -4.17
C VAL A 295 -14.51 15.39 -5.52
N ASP A 296 -14.54 16.62 -5.98
CA ASP A 296 -13.79 17.09 -7.15
C ASP A 296 -12.41 17.59 -6.70
N PHE A 297 -11.36 16.95 -7.20
CA PHE A 297 -9.97 17.20 -6.80
C PHE A 297 -9.18 18.03 -7.79
#